data_aa7c01d0d23796fbf7e76a434459375f
#
_entry.id   aa7c01d0d23796fbf7e76a434459375f
#
_cell.length_a   1.000
_cell.length_b   1.000
_cell.length_c   1.000
_cell.angle_alpha   90.00
_cell.angle_beta   90.00
_cell.angle_gamma   90.00
#
_symmetry.space_group_name_H-M   'P 1'
#
loop_
_entity.id
_entity.type
_entity.pdbx_description
1 polymer ?
#
loop_
_entity_poly.entity_id
_entity_poly.type
_entity_poly.pdbx_seq_one_letter_code
_entity_poly.pdbx_strand_id
1 'polypeptide(L)'
;MNFWFGKRISLVDKVIEKAKEMGGGVELTCCTFEMPQAAGVKLNRAVADGILSHVTVYMEGGHRRKKNWVQSMIKMGWTIYNIPMHAKVAILYKDECIHVFLSSNNWQAGGNFEFIELVDNHKAWIIKLTMDEALKGLKPVNPV
;
A
#
# COMPACT_ATOMS: atom_id res chain seq x y z
N MET A 1 11.76 4.29 -16.47
CA MET A 1 11.80 2.84 -16.22
C MET A 1 10.61 2.45 -15.35
N ASN A 2 9.86 1.42 -15.78
CA ASN A 2 8.64 1.01 -15.09
C ASN A 2 8.70 -0.41 -14.52
N PHE A 3 9.86 -1.03 -14.58
CA PHE A 3 10.08 -2.36 -14.04
C PHE A 3 11.45 -2.43 -13.36
N TRP A 4 11.48 -2.95 -12.15
CA TRP A 4 12.70 -3.11 -11.36
C TRP A 4 12.78 -4.55 -10.89
N PHE A 5 13.96 -5.10 -10.95
CA PHE A 5 14.24 -6.46 -10.48
C PHE A 5 15.59 -6.46 -9.78
N GLY A 6 15.65 -6.97 -8.59
CA GLY A 6 16.90 -7.03 -7.83
C GLY A 6 16.69 -7.31 -6.36
N LYS A 7 17.79 -7.24 -5.62
CA LYS A 7 17.77 -7.34 -4.16
C LYS A 7 17.61 -5.95 -3.55
N ARG A 8 17.00 -5.88 -2.38
CA ARG A 8 16.87 -4.67 -1.57
C ARG A 8 16.18 -3.50 -2.28
N ILE A 9 15.31 -3.81 -3.22
CA ILE A 9 14.47 -2.80 -3.84
C ILE A 9 13.31 -2.48 -2.88
N SER A 10 12.96 -1.21 -2.76
CA SER A 10 11.98 -0.74 -1.78
C SER A 10 10.70 -0.28 -2.46
N LEU A 11 9.62 -1.03 -2.27
CA LEU A 11 8.30 -0.65 -2.76
C LEU A 11 7.83 0.64 -2.06
N VAL A 12 8.01 0.75 -0.75
CA VAL A 12 7.56 1.93 0.00
C VAL A 12 8.25 3.22 -0.51
N ASP A 13 9.55 3.15 -0.81
CA ASP A 13 10.27 4.32 -1.30
C ASP A 13 9.78 4.73 -2.70
N LYS A 14 9.50 3.76 -3.58
CA LYS A 14 8.95 4.03 -4.91
C LYS A 14 7.55 4.63 -4.86
N VAL A 15 6.73 4.14 -3.96
CA VAL A 15 5.37 4.66 -3.75
C VAL A 15 5.42 6.11 -3.27
N ILE A 16 6.24 6.40 -2.28
CA ILE A 16 6.38 7.77 -1.74
C ILE A 16 6.93 8.72 -2.82
N GLU A 17 7.94 8.28 -3.56
CA GLU A 17 8.51 9.07 -4.66
C GLU A 17 7.45 9.41 -5.71
N LYS A 18 6.64 8.43 -6.12
CA LYS A 18 5.56 8.64 -7.09
C LYS A 18 4.50 9.60 -6.54
N ALA A 19 4.14 9.48 -5.27
CA ALA A 19 3.19 10.39 -4.64
C ALA A 19 3.70 11.84 -4.64
N LYS A 20 5.00 12.04 -4.41
CA LYS A 20 5.63 13.36 -4.54
C LYS A 20 5.53 13.89 -5.96
N GLU A 21 5.81 13.06 -6.96
CA GLU A 21 5.70 13.44 -8.38
C GLU A 21 4.25 13.83 -8.75
N MET A 22 3.25 13.23 -8.09
CA MET A 22 1.84 13.58 -8.29
C MET A 22 1.44 14.89 -7.58
N GLY A 23 2.36 15.52 -6.87
CA GLY A 23 2.11 16.79 -6.20
C GLY A 23 1.67 16.67 -4.74
N GLY A 24 1.72 15.50 -4.14
CA GLY A 24 1.27 15.27 -2.77
C GLY A 24 -0.24 15.19 -2.65
N GLY A 25 -0.72 14.97 -1.42
CA GLY A 25 -2.15 14.82 -1.13
C GLY A 25 -2.77 13.57 -1.75
N VAL A 26 -1.99 12.52 -1.95
CA VAL A 26 -2.37 11.31 -2.69
C VAL A 26 -2.95 10.27 -1.74
N GLU A 27 -4.06 9.64 -2.12
CA GLU A 27 -4.59 8.47 -1.40
C GLU A 27 -3.80 7.24 -1.79
N LEU A 28 -3.39 6.45 -0.81
CA LEU A 28 -2.72 5.17 -1.01
C LEU A 28 -3.61 4.03 -0.54
N THR A 29 -3.83 3.05 -1.42
CA THR A 29 -4.45 1.77 -1.08
C THR A 29 -3.43 0.66 -1.30
N CYS A 30 -3.21 -0.14 -0.27
CA CYS A 30 -2.27 -1.26 -0.30
C CYS A 30 -2.98 -2.58 -0.14
N CYS A 31 -2.57 -3.58 -0.93
CA CYS A 31 -2.84 -4.98 -0.65
C CYS A 31 -1.50 -5.63 -0.32
N THR A 32 -1.45 -6.38 0.77
CA THR A 32 -0.21 -7.07 1.18
C THR A 32 -0.55 -8.19 2.17
N PHE A 33 0.29 -9.22 2.22
CA PHE A 33 0.18 -10.22 3.27
C PHE A 33 0.50 -9.59 4.64
N GLU A 34 1.52 -8.75 4.69
CA GLU A 34 1.87 -8.05 5.90
C GLU A 34 2.48 -6.67 5.60
N MET A 35 2.29 -5.75 6.54
CA MET A 35 2.90 -4.42 6.50
C MET A 35 3.94 -4.33 7.60
N PRO A 36 5.25 -4.36 7.28
CA PRO A 36 6.29 -4.20 8.28
C PRO A 36 6.22 -2.85 8.98
N GLN A 37 6.58 -2.82 10.25
CA GLN A 37 6.58 -1.59 11.03
C GLN A 37 7.46 -0.50 10.40
N ALA A 38 8.61 -0.87 9.86
CA ALA A 38 9.51 0.10 9.20
C ALA A 38 8.85 0.79 8.01
N ALA A 39 8.12 0.03 7.18
CA ALA A 39 7.37 0.60 6.06
C ALA A 39 6.23 1.50 6.58
N GLY A 40 5.53 1.06 7.61
CA GLY A 40 4.46 1.83 8.23
C GLY A 40 4.94 3.17 8.78
N VAL A 41 6.10 3.21 9.41
CA VAL A 41 6.70 4.45 9.90
C VAL A 41 6.97 5.42 8.75
N LYS A 42 7.52 4.95 7.65
CA LYS A 42 7.77 5.78 6.45
C LYS A 42 6.47 6.32 5.85
N LEU A 43 5.45 5.48 5.75
CA LEU A 43 4.14 5.89 5.21
C LEU A 43 3.46 6.89 6.14
N ASN A 44 3.53 6.70 7.45
CA ASN A 44 2.95 7.63 8.41
C ASN A 44 3.65 9.00 8.33
N ARG A 45 4.96 9.01 8.16
CA ARG A 45 5.70 10.26 7.94
C ARG A 45 5.27 10.95 6.66
N ALA A 46 5.02 10.18 5.59
CA ALA A 46 4.52 10.74 4.34
C ALA A 46 3.12 11.36 4.51
N VAL A 47 2.27 10.78 5.36
CA VAL A 47 0.97 11.38 5.72
C VAL A 47 1.18 12.68 6.50
N ALA A 48 2.05 12.68 7.49
CA ALA A 48 2.36 13.88 8.28
C ALA A 48 2.92 15.02 7.41
N ASP A 49 3.71 14.68 6.40
CA ASP A 49 4.31 15.65 5.47
C ASP A 49 3.37 16.09 4.34
N GLY A 50 2.13 15.58 4.31
CA GLY A 50 1.15 15.93 3.28
C GLY A 50 1.38 15.28 1.92
N ILE A 51 2.32 14.34 1.82
CA ILE A 51 2.60 13.59 0.59
C ILE A 51 1.46 12.60 0.32
N LEU A 52 0.99 11.92 1.37
CA LEU A 52 -0.20 11.07 1.33
C LEU A 52 -1.30 11.73 2.15
N SER A 53 -2.53 11.66 1.64
CA SER A 53 -3.71 12.16 2.36
C SER A 53 -4.32 11.10 3.26
N HIS A 54 -4.23 9.83 2.88
CA HIS A 54 -4.79 8.71 3.63
C HIS A 54 -4.13 7.40 3.19
N VAL A 55 -4.08 6.43 4.11
CA VAL A 55 -3.59 5.07 3.83
C VAL A 55 -4.69 4.07 4.18
N THR A 56 -5.03 3.23 3.21
CA THR A 56 -5.94 2.09 3.36
C THR A 56 -5.14 0.82 3.10
N VAL A 57 -5.22 -0.16 3.98
CA VAL A 57 -4.49 -1.41 3.85
C VAL A 57 -5.43 -2.61 3.96
N TYR A 58 -5.37 -3.49 2.98
CA TYR A 58 -5.98 -4.81 3.01
C TYR A 58 -4.88 -5.81 3.31
N MET A 59 -4.88 -6.40 4.50
CA MET A 59 -3.81 -7.29 4.94
C MET A 59 -4.34 -8.40 5.83
N GLU A 60 -3.60 -9.50 5.91
CA GLU A 60 -3.92 -10.56 6.85
C GLU A 60 -3.42 -10.17 8.24
N GLY A 61 -4.32 -9.56 9.04
CA GLY A 61 -4.00 -9.01 10.34
C GLY A 61 -4.45 -9.87 11.52
N GLY A 62 -4.90 -11.11 11.27
CA GLY A 62 -5.49 -11.97 12.31
C GLY A 62 -4.50 -12.59 13.29
N HIS A 63 -3.21 -12.43 13.08
CA HIS A 63 -2.19 -13.00 13.95
C HIS A 63 -2.04 -12.19 15.24
N ARG A 64 -1.93 -12.88 16.39
CA ARG A 64 -1.74 -12.23 17.71
C ARG A 64 -0.58 -11.22 17.71
N ARG A 65 0.52 -11.50 17.00
CA ARG A 65 1.69 -10.62 16.91
C ARG A 65 1.40 -9.31 16.19
N LYS A 66 0.40 -9.30 15.30
CA LYS A 66 0.07 -8.12 14.48
C LYS A 66 -1.02 -7.26 15.09
N LYS A 67 -1.74 -7.75 16.11
CA LYS A 67 -2.89 -7.06 16.68
C LYS A 67 -2.54 -5.66 17.21
N ASN A 68 -1.44 -5.54 17.95
CA ASN A 68 -1.00 -4.25 18.50
C ASN A 68 -0.54 -3.29 17.39
N TRP A 69 0.12 -3.82 16.36
CA TRP A 69 0.57 -3.01 15.23
C TRP A 69 -0.61 -2.52 14.39
N VAL A 70 -1.62 -3.37 14.15
CA VAL A 70 -2.86 -2.98 13.47
C VAL A 70 -3.56 -1.85 14.22
N GLN A 71 -3.68 -1.95 15.54
CA GLN A 71 -4.28 -0.89 16.34
C GLN A 71 -3.45 0.40 16.30
N SER A 72 -2.14 0.30 16.25
CA SER A 72 -1.27 1.46 16.08
C SER A 72 -1.51 2.17 14.75
N MET A 73 -1.65 1.42 13.66
CA MET A 73 -1.97 1.96 12.34
C MET A 73 -3.34 2.68 12.33
N ILE A 74 -4.34 2.07 12.97
CA ILE A 74 -5.67 2.69 13.10
C ILE A 74 -5.58 4.00 13.87
N LYS A 75 -4.80 4.05 14.94
CA LYS A 75 -4.56 5.28 15.73
C LYS A 75 -3.86 6.38 14.92
N MET A 76 -3.06 5.97 13.92
CA MET A 76 -2.43 6.91 12.98
C MET A 76 -3.42 7.47 11.94
N GLY A 77 -4.67 7.00 11.95
CA GLY A 77 -5.71 7.42 11.02
C GLY A 77 -5.84 6.53 9.80
N TRP A 78 -5.18 5.39 9.75
CA TRP A 78 -5.27 4.45 8.62
C TRP A 78 -6.57 3.65 8.68
N THR A 79 -7.05 3.22 7.52
CA THR A 79 -8.17 2.28 7.41
C THR A 79 -7.59 0.90 7.12
N ILE A 80 -7.86 -0.07 7.99
CA ILE A 80 -7.32 -1.42 7.90
C ILE A 80 -8.44 -2.42 7.68
N TYR A 81 -8.28 -3.28 6.69
CA TYR A 81 -9.15 -4.42 6.45
C TYR A 81 -8.37 -5.71 6.73
N ASN A 82 -8.93 -6.57 7.58
CA ASN A 82 -8.32 -7.86 7.91
C ASN A 82 -8.98 -8.94 7.07
N ILE A 83 -8.31 -9.36 6.02
CA ILE A 83 -8.78 -10.39 5.09
C ILE A 83 -7.60 -11.26 4.65
N PRO A 84 -7.85 -12.51 4.22
CA PRO A 84 -6.79 -13.29 3.57
C PRO A 84 -6.30 -12.57 2.32
N MET A 85 -5.02 -12.20 2.29
CA MET A 85 -4.45 -11.39 1.23
C MET A 85 -3.04 -11.84 0.89
N HIS A 86 -2.80 -12.23 -0.35
CA HIS A 86 -1.49 -12.58 -0.86
C HIS A 86 -1.01 -11.63 -1.96
N ALA A 87 -1.91 -10.85 -2.55
CA ALA A 87 -1.55 -9.88 -3.57
C ALA A 87 -0.72 -8.75 -2.97
N LYS A 88 0.27 -8.26 -3.71
CA LYS A 88 1.09 -7.12 -3.33
C LYS A 88 0.86 -6.02 -4.36
N VAL A 89 -0.04 -5.10 -4.02
CA VAL A 89 -0.50 -4.04 -4.91
C VAL A 89 -0.49 -2.73 -4.14
N ALA A 90 -0.03 -1.67 -4.78
CA ALA A 90 -0.13 -0.32 -4.27
C ALA A 90 -0.84 0.56 -5.30
N ILE A 91 -1.94 1.20 -4.91
CA ILE A 91 -2.70 2.11 -5.76
C ILE A 91 -2.57 3.52 -5.20
N LEU A 92 -2.04 4.41 -6.01
CA LEU A 92 -2.00 5.85 -5.73
C LEU A 92 -3.06 6.54 -6.56
N TYR A 93 -3.93 7.32 -5.91
CA TYR A 93 -5.06 7.97 -6.55
C TYR A 93 -5.22 9.41 -6.06
N LYS A 94 -5.37 10.34 -7.02
CA LYS A 94 -5.64 11.75 -6.73
C LYS A 94 -6.22 12.41 -7.96
N ASP A 95 -7.37 13.09 -7.82
CA ASP A 95 -7.97 13.91 -8.89
C ASP A 95 -8.05 13.16 -10.23
N GLU A 96 -8.57 11.92 -10.21
CA GLU A 96 -8.69 11.04 -11.38
C GLU A 96 -7.35 10.62 -12.00
N CYS A 97 -6.24 10.94 -11.36
CA CYS A 97 -4.93 10.43 -11.72
C CYS A 97 -4.61 9.17 -10.91
N ILE A 98 -4.23 8.11 -11.57
CA ILE A 98 -3.98 6.82 -10.94
C ILE A 98 -2.61 6.26 -11.33
N HIS A 99 -1.90 5.72 -10.36
CA HIS A 99 -0.69 4.92 -10.58
C HIS A 99 -0.77 3.65 -9.74
N VAL A 100 -0.41 2.52 -10.33
CA VAL A 100 -0.47 1.23 -9.66
C VAL A 100 0.89 0.54 -9.76
N PHE A 101 1.40 0.11 -8.61
CA PHE A 101 2.56 -0.76 -8.52
C PHE A 101 2.12 -2.19 -8.23
N LEU A 102 2.65 -3.14 -8.98
CA LEU A 102 2.58 -4.57 -8.67
C LEU A 102 3.95 -5.00 -8.17
N SER A 103 3.98 -5.90 -7.20
CA SER A 103 5.25 -6.30 -6.59
C SER A 103 5.19 -7.74 -6.07
N SER A 104 6.34 -8.39 -6.04
CA SER A 104 6.53 -9.61 -5.25
C SER A 104 6.85 -9.29 -3.78
N ASN A 105 7.06 -8.04 -3.46
CA ASN A 105 7.59 -7.55 -2.19
C ASN A 105 6.47 -7.19 -1.20
N ASN A 106 6.55 -7.72 0.03
CA ASN A 106 5.62 -7.40 1.13
C ASN A 106 6.01 -6.09 1.85
N TRP A 107 6.43 -5.07 1.11
CA TRP A 107 6.84 -3.77 1.67
C TRP A 107 8.12 -3.84 2.49
N GLN A 108 8.86 -4.93 2.39
CA GLN A 108 10.11 -5.15 3.09
C GLN A 108 11.25 -5.32 2.10
N ALA A 109 12.24 -4.42 2.15
CA ALA A 109 13.44 -4.54 1.33
C ALA A 109 14.37 -5.59 1.95
N GLY A 110 14.36 -6.78 1.40
CA GLY A 110 15.14 -7.91 1.89
C GLY A 110 16.24 -8.35 0.95
N GLY A 111 16.93 -9.42 1.34
CA GLY A 111 18.03 -10.00 0.55
C GLY A 111 17.61 -10.89 -0.62
N ASN A 112 16.32 -11.10 -0.82
CA ASN A 112 15.80 -11.88 -1.92
C ASN A 112 15.70 -11.06 -3.20
N PHE A 113 15.76 -11.73 -4.34
CA PHE A 113 15.40 -11.09 -5.61
C PHE A 113 13.89 -10.86 -5.64
N GLU A 114 13.52 -9.64 -5.92
CA GLU A 114 12.12 -9.19 -5.98
C GLU A 114 11.90 -8.39 -7.25
N PHE A 115 10.64 -8.24 -7.65
CA PHE A 115 10.30 -7.31 -8.70
C PHE A 115 9.32 -6.25 -8.23
N ILE A 116 9.34 -5.09 -8.88
CA ILE A 116 8.35 -4.03 -8.75
C ILE A 116 8.03 -3.56 -10.16
N GLU A 117 6.76 -3.46 -10.50
CA GLU A 117 6.29 -2.95 -11.78
C GLU A 117 5.35 -1.78 -11.58
N LEU A 118 5.62 -0.67 -12.23
CA LEU A 118 4.65 0.42 -12.37
C LEU A 118 3.90 0.17 -13.68
N VAL A 119 2.61 -0.16 -13.58
CA VAL A 119 1.81 -0.53 -14.75
C VAL A 119 1.38 0.70 -15.56
N ASP A 120 1.02 0.51 -16.83
CA ASP A 120 0.48 1.59 -17.64
C ASP A 120 -0.89 2.05 -17.13
N ASN A 121 -1.33 3.22 -17.57
CA ASN A 121 -2.56 3.85 -17.08
C ASN A 121 -3.81 3.01 -17.34
N HIS A 122 -3.89 2.34 -18.49
CA HIS A 122 -5.04 1.49 -18.83
C HIS A 122 -5.14 0.31 -17.88
N LYS A 123 -4.03 -0.40 -17.66
CA LYS A 123 -3.95 -1.53 -16.73
C LYS A 123 -4.23 -1.07 -15.28
N ALA A 124 -3.75 0.12 -14.91
CA ALA A 124 -3.99 0.69 -13.58
C ALA A 124 -5.48 0.85 -13.30
N TRP A 125 -6.24 1.38 -14.24
CA TRP A 125 -7.70 1.53 -14.10
C TRP A 125 -8.40 0.18 -14.03
N ILE A 126 -7.99 -0.81 -14.83
CA ILE A 126 -8.55 -2.16 -14.78
C ILE A 126 -8.33 -2.77 -13.40
N ILE A 127 -7.12 -2.65 -12.86
CA ILE A 127 -6.79 -3.18 -11.52
C ILE A 127 -7.63 -2.50 -10.45
N LYS A 128 -7.71 -1.16 -10.46
CA LYS A 128 -8.50 -0.42 -9.47
C LYS A 128 -9.96 -0.81 -9.50
N LEU A 129 -10.59 -0.81 -10.67
CA LEU A 129 -12.01 -1.13 -10.80
C LEU A 129 -12.31 -2.58 -10.43
N THR A 130 -11.43 -3.51 -10.80
CA THR A 130 -11.56 -4.92 -10.45
C THR A 130 -11.45 -5.12 -8.94
N MET A 131 -10.49 -4.46 -8.30
CA MET A 131 -10.31 -4.54 -6.85
C MET A 131 -11.49 -3.89 -6.11
N ASP A 132 -11.94 -2.73 -6.55
CA ASP A 132 -13.07 -2.03 -5.93
C ASP A 132 -14.32 -2.93 -5.92
N GLU A 133 -14.59 -3.64 -7.02
CA GLU A 133 -15.71 -4.56 -7.10
C GLU A 133 -15.52 -5.80 -6.21
N ALA A 134 -14.32 -6.39 -6.22
CA ALA A 134 -14.01 -7.59 -5.44
C ALA A 134 -14.03 -7.32 -3.92
N LEU A 135 -13.65 -6.14 -3.49
CA LEU A 135 -13.53 -5.75 -2.07
C LEU A 135 -14.77 -5.02 -1.55
N LYS A 136 -15.75 -4.83 -2.40
CA LYS A 136 -17.01 -4.16 -2.08
C LYS A 136 -17.73 -4.85 -0.91
N GLY A 137 -18.23 -4.07 0.02
CA GLY A 137 -19.00 -4.57 1.16
C GLY A 137 -18.17 -5.05 2.35
N LEU A 138 -16.85 -5.11 2.23
CA LEU A 138 -15.98 -5.41 3.37
C LEU A 138 -16.02 -4.27 4.38
N LYS A 139 -15.87 -4.63 5.66
CA LYS A 139 -15.86 -3.64 6.76
C LYS A 139 -14.46 -3.54 7.34
N PRO A 140 -13.97 -2.33 7.62
CA PRO A 140 -12.67 -2.15 8.23
C PRO A 140 -12.64 -2.65 9.67
N VAL A 141 -11.43 -2.90 10.18
CA VAL A 141 -11.21 -3.22 11.58
C VAL A 141 -11.55 -2.00 12.42
N ASN A 142 -12.35 -2.20 13.48
CA ASN A 142 -12.71 -1.13 14.39
C ASN A 142 -11.57 -0.81 15.36
N PRO A 143 -11.40 0.45 15.76
CA PRO A 143 -10.50 0.79 16.87
C PRO A 143 -11.01 0.17 18.16
N VAL A 144 -10.10 -0.26 18.99
CA VAL A 144 -10.41 -0.86 20.30
C VAL A 144 -10.30 0.19 21.38
#